data_199624d8d89bc6c3c7b4dfd1e8fa4691
#
_entry.id   199624d8d89bc6c3c7b4dfd1e8fa4691
#
_cell.length_a   1.000
_cell.length_b   1.000
_cell.length_c   1.000
_cell.angle_alpha   90.00
_cell.angle_beta   90.00
_cell.angle_gamma   90.00
#
_symmetry.space_group_name_H-M   'P 1'
#
loop_
_entity.id
_entity.type
_entity.pdbx_description
1 polymer ?
#
loop_
_entity_poly.entity_id
_entity_poly.type
_entity_poly.pdbx_seq_one_letter_code
_entity_poly.pdbx_strand_id
1 'polypeptide(L)' 'MYMVVEYADDNLLAVIPENWLDTAGQGCALWPPYKDSNRVRNAAKHMEVPGDEWKSFPLRRIMYKTGKVISFFL' A
#
# COMPACT_ATOMS: atom_id res chain seq x y z
N MET A 1 2.94 -4.25 10.75
CA MET A 1 3.34 -5.27 9.76
C MET A 1 3.20 -4.71 8.36
N TYR A 2 4.09 -5.08 7.49
CA TYR A 2 4.08 -4.62 6.10
C TYR A 2 3.78 -5.78 5.18
N MET A 3 3.26 -5.47 4.00
CA MET A 3 2.92 -6.48 3.02
C MET A 3 3.49 -6.09 1.67
N VAL A 4 3.92 -7.09 0.92
CA VAL A 4 4.26 -6.91 -0.49
C VAL A 4 3.03 -7.31 -1.29
N VAL A 5 2.50 -6.36 -2.06
CA VAL A 5 1.26 -6.55 -2.82
C VAL A 5 1.50 -6.23 -4.29
N GLU A 6 0.67 -6.84 -5.12
CA GLU A 6 0.66 -6.56 -6.55
C GLU A 6 -0.70 -5.94 -6.90
N TYR A 7 -0.66 -4.73 -7.46
CA TYR A 7 -1.87 -4.04 -7.88
C TYR A 7 -2.34 -4.59 -9.24
N ALA A 8 -3.65 -4.76 -9.37
CA ALA A 8 -4.21 -5.40 -10.55
C ALA A 8 -4.12 -4.52 -11.80
N ASP A 9 -4.30 -3.20 -11.64
CA ASP A 9 -4.40 -2.31 -12.78
C ASP A 9 -3.06 -2.10 -13.49
N ASP A 10 -1.98 -1.97 -12.71
CA ASP A 10 -0.68 -1.60 -13.25
C ASP A 10 0.35 -2.69 -13.15
N ASN A 11 0.01 -3.83 -12.56
CA ASN A 11 0.96 -4.88 -12.20
C ASN A 11 2.10 -4.34 -11.34
N LEU A 12 1.81 -3.29 -10.58
CA LEU A 12 2.80 -2.62 -9.75
C LEU A 12 2.98 -3.38 -8.44
N LEU A 13 4.23 -3.66 -8.11
CA LEU A 13 4.56 -4.21 -6.80
C LEU A 13 4.85 -3.07 -5.84
N ALA A 14 4.29 -3.17 -4.65
CA ALA A 14 4.52 -2.16 -3.62
C ALA A 14 4.59 -2.81 -2.25
N VAL A 15 5.33 -2.15 -1.36
CA VAL A 15 5.38 -2.51 0.05
C VAL A 15 4.50 -1.52 0.79
N ILE A 16 3.43 -2.01 1.40
CA ILE A 16 2.49 -1.16 2.11
C ILE A 16 2.29 -1.67 3.53
N PRO A 17 1.97 -0.78 4.48
CA PRO A 17 1.61 -1.22 5.82
C PRO A 17 0.24 -1.89 5.81
N GLU A 18 0.04 -2.78 6.76
CA GLU A 18 -1.20 -3.56 6.85
C GLU A 18 -2.44 -2.67 6.98
N ASN A 19 -2.31 -1.52 7.64
CA ASN A 19 -3.44 -0.62 7.82
C ASN A 19 -3.89 0.10 6.53
N TRP A 20 -3.17 -0.10 5.44
CA TRP A 20 -3.60 0.42 4.14
C TRP A 20 -4.55 -0.53 3.41
N LEU A 21 -4.79 -1.72 3.93
CA LEU A 21 -5.81 -2.60 3.35
C LEU A 21 -7.18 -2.00 3.55
N ASP A 22 -7.98 -2.06 2.50
CA ASP A 22 -9.36 -1.63 2.56
C ASP A 22 -10.20 -2.79 3.10
N THR A 23 -10.55 -2.71 4.39
CA THR A 23 -11.30 -3.76 5.04
C THR A 23 -12.75 -3.81 4.60
N ALA A 24 -13.26 -2.73 4.01
CA ALA A 24 -14.63 -2.69 3.51
C ALA A 24 -14.76 -3.29 2.12
N GLY A 25 -13.69 -3.23 1.31
CA GLY A 25 -13.65 -3.82 -0.02
C GLY A 25 -12.60 -4.92 -0.06
N GLN A 26 -13.03 -6.17 -0.11
CA GLN A 26 -12.10 -7.29 -0.12
C GLN A 26 -11.19 -7.25 -1.34
N GLY A 27 -9.92 -7.48 -1.12
CA GLY A 27 -8.94 -7.51 -2.19
C GLY A 27 -8.52 -6.16 -2.72
N CYS A 28 -8.75 -5.09 -1.95
CA CYS A 28 -8.33 -3.74 -2.33
C CYS A 28 -7.40 -3.15 -1.28
N ALA A 29 -6.59 -2.20 -1.70
CA ALA A 29 -5.74 -1.44 -0.81
C ALA A 29 -5.89 0.05 -1.08
N LEU A 30 -5.78 0.84 -0.02
CA LEU A 30 -5.84 2.29 -0.11
C LEU A 30 -4.47 2.84 -0.52
N TRP A 31 -4.48 3.92 -1.26
CA TRP A 31 -3.25 4.56 -1.72
C TRP A 31 -3.35 6.07 -1.49
N PRO A 32 -2.30 6.69 -0.91
CA PRO A 32 -2.36 8.12 -0.64
C PRO A 32 -2.38 8.95 -1.92
N PRO A 33 -3.00 10.14 -1.86
CA PRO A 33 -3.10 11.01 -3.03
C PRO A 33 -1.84 11.84 -3.27
N TYR A 34 -0.71 11.43 -2.72
CA TYR A 34 0.54 12.17 -2.83
C TYR A 34 1.20 11.89 -4.17
N LYS A 35 1.66 12.94 -4.83
CA LYS A 35 2.33 12.83 -6.13
C LYS A 35 3.81 12.51 -6.00
N ASP A 36 4.41 12.91 -4.88
CA ASP A 36 5.83 12.68 -4.62
C ASP A 36 6.03 11.26 -4.09
N SER A 37 6.81 10.46 -4.80
CA SER A 37 7.06 9.08 -4.39
C SER A 37 7.78 8.98 -3.05
N ASN A 38 8.63 9.96 -2.71
CA ASN A 38 9.28 9.99 -1.40
C ASN A 38 8.28 10.20 -0.29
N ARG A 39 7.24 11.01 -0.53
CA ARG A 39 6.20 11.24 0.45
C ARG A 39 5.36 9.97 0.66
N VAL A 40 5.07 9.26 -0.42
CA VAL A 40 4.35 7.98 -0.32
C VAL A 40 5.18 6.98 0.46
N ARG A 41 6.47 6.91 0.18
CA ARG A 41 7.39 6.00 0.87
C ARG A 41 7.45 6.31 2.36
N ASN A 42 7.53 7.59 2.72
CA ASN A 42 7.52 7.99 4.12
C ASN A 42 6.20 7.67 4.80
N ALA A 43 5.08 7.88 4.11
CA ALA A 43 3.77 7.52 4.64
C ALA A 43 3.69 6.04 4.94
N ALA A 44 4.20 5.19 4.05
CA ALA A 44 4.23 3.75 4.26
C ALA A 44 5.14 3.39 5.43
N LYS A 45 6.31 4.00 5.50
CA LYS A 45 7.30 3.74 6.55
C LYS A 45 6.72 4.05 7.94
N HIS A 46 5.94 5.12 8.05
CA HIS A 46 5.36 5.55 9.31
C HIS A 46 3.96 5.00 9.54
N MET A 47 3.48 4.11 8.69
CA MET A 47 2.15 3.52 8.79
C MET A 47 1.06 4.58 8.90
N GLU A 48 1.14 5.60 8.07
CA GLU A 48 0.19 6.71 8.09
C GLU A 48 -1.24 6.18 7.92
N VAL A 49 -2.15 6.68 8.75
CA VAL A 49 -3.55 6.24 8.70
C VAL A 49 -4.20 6.82 7.45
N PRO A 50 -4.84 5.97 6.61
CA PRO A 50 -5.52 6.47 5.42
C PRO A 50 -6.59 7.49 5.74
N GLY A 51 -6.62 8.57 4.96
CA GLY A 51 -7.64 9.61 5.06
C GLY A 51 -8.79 9.36 4.09
N ASP A 52 -9.81 10.21 4.17
CA ASP A 52 -11.00 10.06 3.34
C ASP A 52 -10.72 10.27 1.87
N GLU A 53 -9.70 11.04 1.52
CA GLU A 53 -9.35 11.29 0.13
C GLU A 53 -8.49 10.19 -0.51
N TRP A 54 -8.08 9.20 0.27
CA TRP A 54 -7.29 8.10 -0.28
C TRP A 54 -8.19 7.21 -1.13
N LYS A 55 -7.66 6.79 -2.28
CA LYS A 55 -8.41 5.95 -3.20
C LYS A 55 -8.12 4.48 -2.95
N SER A 56 -9.13 3.66 -3.21
CA SER A 56 -9.02 2.20 -3.11
C SER A 56 -8.71 1.64 -4.49
N PHE A 57 -7.72 0.75 -4.56
CA PHE A 57 -7.30 0.10 -5.80
C PHE A 57 -7.34 -1.40 -5.62
N PRO A 58 -7.79 -2.15 -6.64
CA PRO A 58 -7.84 -3.60 -6.54
C PRO A 58 -6.43 -4.19 -6.51
N LEU A 59 -6.27 -5.22 -5.69
CA LEU A 59 -5.04 -5.99 -5.63
C LEU A 59 -5.20 -7.27 -6.43
N ARG A 60 -4.17 -7.64 -7.17
CA ARG A 60 -4.13 -8.93 -7.83
C ARG A 60 -3.83 -10.01 -6.79
N ARG A 61 -2.89 -9.73 -5.89
CA ARG A 61 -2.53 -10.68 -4.83
C ARG A 61 -1.68 -10.00 -3.77
N ILE A 62 -1.65 -10.64 -2.60
CA ILE A 62 -0.71 -10.30 -1.53
C ILE A 62 0.38 -11.36 -1.61
N MET A 63 1.61 -10.94 -1.85
CA MET A 63 2.70 -11.87 -2.07
C MET A 63 3.25 -12.44 -0.77
N TYR A 64 3.49 -11.58 0.21
CA TYR A 64 3.85 -12.03 1.55
C TYR A 64 3.78 -10.87 2.53
N LYS A 65 3.84 -11.20 3.82
CA LYS A 65 3.83 -10.24 4.91
C LYS A 65 5.17 -10.26 5.61
N THR A 66 5.60 -9.11 6.14
CA THR A 66 6.86 -8.99 6.87
C THR A 66 6.71 -7.97 7.98
N GLY A 67 7.42 -8.17 9.08
CA GLY A 67 7.47 -7.22 10.17
C GLY A 67 8.47 -6.09 9.93
N LYS A 68 9.23 -6.14 8.86
CA LYS A 68 10.26 -5.15 8.56
C LYS A 68 9.88 -4.35 7.34
N VAL A 69 10.27 -3.06 7.34
CA VAL A 69 10.14 -2.24 6.15
C VAL A 69 11.15 -2.73 5.12
N ILE A 70 10.67 -3.08 3.95
CA ILE A 70 11.52 -3.38 2.82
C ILE A 70 11.68 -2.07 2.06
N SER A 71 12.89 -1.59 1.98
CA SER A 71 13.16 -0.23 1.52
C SER A 71 13.28 -0.14 0.00
N PHE A 72 12.39 -0.81 -0.73
CA PHE A 72 12.34 -0.53 -2.14
C PHE A 72 10.91 -0.33 -2.60
N PHE A 73 10.76 0.63 -3.48
CA PHE A 73 9.52 0.86 -4.20
C PHE A 73 9.87 0.92 -5.67
N LEU A 74 9.01 0.44 -6.45
CA LEU A 74 9.16 0.51 -7.88
C LEU A 74 8.77 1.87 -8.41
#